data_4c5071922bff1dbeed23b9b3c32e8100
#
_entry.id   4c5071922bff1dbeed23b9b3c32e8100
#
_cell.length_a   1.000
_cell.length_b   1.000
_cell.length_c   1.000
_cell.angle_alpha   90.00
_cell.angle_beta   90.00
_cell.angle_gamma   90.00
#
_symmetry.space_group_name_H-M   'P 1'
#
loop_
_entity.id
_entity.type
_entity.pdbx_description
1 polymer ?
#
loop_
_entity_poly.entity_id
_entity_poly.type
_entity_poly.pdbx_seq_one_letter_code
_entity_poly.pdbx_strand_id
1 'polypeptide(L)'
;MRLLAGPVRVDCRPRHVSRRQRLLSGRSHGXXXXXGGFGGPQGMVAIEEVMDCIARFLGKDPLAVRKANYYGKTERNVTHYYQTVEHNLLEEMTADLEQSSQYAERREAIRTFNAGSPILKKGLALTPVKFGISFTASFLNQAGALIHIYTDGSIHLNHGGTEMGQGLNTKVAQVVAEVFQVDIDRIQITATNTDKVPNTSPTAASSGTDLNGKAAQNAAETLKRRLVEFAARHYQVAETEVEFRNGHVRIGDIFLPFAELAQLAWMGQVSLSSTGYYKTPKIFYDRSQARGRPFYYYAFGAACVEVIVDTLTGEYKMLRTDILHDVGASLNPAIDIGQVEGGYIQGAGWLTTEELVWNDKGKLMTSGPASYKIPAVADMPLDLRIKLVENRKNPEDTVFHSKAVGEPPFMLGIAAWCAIKDAVASLGDY
;
A
#
# COMPACT_ATOMS: atom_id res chain seq x y z
N MET A 1 18.38 28.90 5.43
CA MET A 1 17.20 28.10 5.06
C MET A 1 16.14 28.27 6.15
N ARG A 2 15.04 28.98 5.84
CA ARG A 2 13.93 29.10 6.79
C ARG A 2 13.13 27.80 6.70
N LEU A 3 13.20 26.99 7.74
CA LEU A 3 12.21 25.96 7.97
C LEU A 3 10.87 26.68 8.22
N LEU A 4 10.19 27.01 7.14
CA LEU A 4 8.89 27.63 7.20
C LEU A 4 7.81 26.56 7.31
N ALA A 5 7.79 25.85 8.42
CA ALA A 5 6.52 25.64 9.07
C ALA A 5 6.38 26.83 10.02
N GLY A 6 5.39 27.66 9.84
CA GLY A 6 5.03 28.63 10.86
C GLY A 6 4.96 27.91 12.20
N PRO A 7 5.28 28.56 13.33
CA PRO A 7 5.51 27.85 14.58
C PRO A 7 4.21 27.23 15.09
N VAL A 8 3.94 26.00 14.71
CA VAL A 8 3.18 25.15 15.61
C VAL A 8 4.19 24.81 16.70
N ARG A 9 4.33 25.72 17.66
CA ARG A 9 4.98 25.37 18.91
C ARG A 9 4.12 24.31 19.57
N VAL A 10 4.46 23.05 19.30
CA VAL A 10 3.97 21.97 20.16
C VAL A 10 4.72 22.20 21.47
N ASP A 11 4.03 22.79 22.42
CA ASP A 11 4.57 22.96 23.78
C ASP A 11 4.71 21.56 24.38
N CYS A 12 5.91 21.00 24.31
CA CYS A 12 6.23 19.66 24.83
C CYS A 12 6.31 19.63 26.36
N ARG A 13 5.86 20.70 27.05
CA ARG A 13 5.79 20.67 28.52
C ARG A 13 4.76 19.67 29.00
N PRO A 14 5.07 18.89 30.04
CA PRO A 14 4.19 17.80 30.49
C PRO A 14 2.93 18.36 31.15
N ARG A 15 1.87 18.45 30.39
CA ARG A 15 0.53 18.50 30.94
C ARG A 15 -0.14 17.19 30.55
N HIS A 16 -0.47 16.39 31.55
CA HIS A 16 -1.19 15.13 31.48
C HIS A 16 -1.47 14.60 30.06
N VAL A 17 -0.74 13.56 29.65
CA VAL A 17 -1.04 12.84 28.41
C VAL A 17 -2.43 12.21 28.57
N SER A 18 -3.44 12.99 28.26
CA SER A 18 -4.83 12.55 28.39
C SER A 18 -5.17 11.54 27.30
N ARG A 19 -6.21 10.75 27.54
CA ARG A 19 -6.80 9.81 26.56
C ARG A 19 -7.03 10.45 25.17
N ARG A 20 -7.09 11.77 25.07
CA ARG A 20 -7.30 12.49 23.81
C ARG A 20 -6.11 12.41 22.86
N GLN A 21 -4.89 12.18 23.34
CA GLN A 21 -3.72 12.12 22.45
C GLN A 21 -3.62 10.79 21.68
N ARG A 22 -4.30 9.74 22.17
CA ARG A 22 -4.47 8.51 21.37
C ARG A 22 -5.42 8.70 20.18
N LEU A 23 -6.16 9.82 20.17
CA LEU A 23 -7.15 10.10 19.11
C LEU A 23 -6.52 10.65 17.84
N LEU A 24 -5.31 11.19 17.89
CA LEU A 24 -4.69 11.79 16.71
C LEU A 24 -4.07 10.75 15.78
N SER A 25 -3.64 9.62 16.31
CA SER A 25 -3.01 8.56 15.51
C SER A 25 -3.99 7.75 14.64
N GLY A 26 -5.26 7.98 14.79
CA GLY A 26 -6.29 7.15 14.19
C GLY A 26 -7.28 7.83 13.28
N ARG A 27 -7.15 9.12 13.02
CA ARG A 27 -8.08 9.81 12.11
C ARG A 27 -7.57 9.83 10.66
N SER A 28 -6.97 8.74 10.21
CA SER A 28 -6.67 8.62 8.79
C SER A 28 -7.94 8.17 8.07
N HIS A 29 -8.70 9.10 7.60
CA HIS A 29 -9.83 8.84 6.72
C HIS A 29 -9.29 8.87 5.30
N GLY A 30 -8.94 7.68 4.82
CA GLY A 30 -8.37 7.52 3.51
C GLY A 30 -9.30 8.00 2.42
N UNK A 31 -9.04 9.03 2.00
CA UNK A 31 -9.60 9.34 0.80
C UNK A 31 -8.46 9.29 -0.10
N UNK A 32 -8.60 8.79 -0.71
CA UNK A 32 -7.78 8.69 -1.50
C UNK A 32 -6.71 8.93 -2.21
N UNK A 33 -6.70 9.19 -2.77
CA UNK A 33 -6.03 9.37 -3.84
C UNK A 33 -4.57 9.20 -3.66
N UNK A 34 -4.23 9.31 -4.30
CA UNK A 34 -2.93 9.22 -4.45
C UNK A 34 -2.27 9.63 -3.23
N UNK A 35 -1.77 9.20 -3.02
CA UNK A 35 -1.10 9.40 -1.86
C UNK A 35 -0.33 10.65 -1.86
N GLY A 36 -0.36 11.53 -1.95
CA GLY A 36 0.41 12.77 -1.92
C GLY A 36 0.22 13.53 -0.62
N GLY A 37 0.05 12.91 0.52
CA GLY A 37 0.00 13.59 1.81
C GLY A 37 -1.39 14.03 2.22
N PHE A 38 -2.43 13.28 1.88
CA PHE A 38 -3.78 13.50 2.38
C PHE A 38 -3.85 13.24 3.89
N GLY A 39 -5.07 13.26 4.45
CA GLY A 39 -5.32 13.21 5.89
C GLY A 39 -4.63 12.08 6.65
N GLY A 40 -4.56 10.90 6.05
CA GLY A 40 -3.85 9.75 6.65
C GLY A 40 -2.38 10.05 6.89
N PRO A 41 -1.62 10.36 5.83
CA PRO A 41 -0.21 10.73 5.98
C PRO A 41 0.02 11.93 6.89
N GLN A 42 -0.83 12.95 6.81
CA GLN A 42 -0.72 14.15 7.67
C GLN A 42 -0.86 13.77 9.14
N GLY A 43 -1.84 12.94 9.48
CA GLY A 43 -2.04 12.46 10.85
C GLY A 43 -0.86 11.63 11.34
N MET A 44 -0.25 10.83 10.44
CA MET A 44 0.91 10.02 10.80
C MET A 44 2.15 10.88 11.07
N VAL A 45 2.42 11.90 10.26
CA VAL A 45 3.53 12.84 10.54
C VAL A 45 3.34 13.49 11.91
N ALA A 46 2.11 13.95 12.19
CA ALA A 46 1.82 14.59 13.47
C ALA A 46 2.08 13.67 14.66
N ILE A 47 1.66 12.40 14.58
CA ILE A 47 1.88 11.48 15.70
C ILE A 47 3.35 11.05 15.82
N GLU A 48 4.06 10.90 14.70
CA GLU A 48 5.48 10.56 14.73
C GLU A 48 6.30 11.71 15.35
N GLU A 49 5.91 12.96 15.08
CA GLU A 49 6.48 14.13 15.76
C GLU A 49 6.27 14.05 17.27
N VAL A 50 5.06 13.73 17.69
CA VAL A 50 4.73 13.58 19.13
C VAL A 50 5.58 12.47 19.76
N MET A 51 5.76 11.34 19.06
CA MET A 51 6.58 10.23 19.58
C MET A 51 8.05 10.64 19.76
N ASP A 52 8.59 11.38 18.79
CA ASP A 52 9.97 11.90 18.89
C ASP A 52 10.11 12.91 20.05
N CYS A 53 9.15 13.82 20.19
CA CYS A 53 9.15 14.79 21.32
C CYS A 53 9.12 14.06 22.66
N ILE A 54 8.26 13.04 22.80
CA ILE A 54 8.19 12.25 24.05
C ILE A 54 9.52 11.56 24.31
N ALA A 55 10.12 10.98 23.26
CA ALA A 55 11.40 10.27 23.40
C ALA A 55 12.50 11.21 23.90
N ARG A 56 12.63 12.38 23.30
CA ARG A 56 13.61 13.38 23.72
C ARG A 56 13.37 13.84 25.16
N PHE A 57 12.13 14.18 25.49
CA PHE A 57 11.76 14.59 26.85
C PHE A 57 12.13 13.53 27.90
N LEU A 58 11.94 12.24 27.57
CA LEU A 58 12.23 11.14 28.48
C LEU A 58 13.68 10.66 28.43
N GLY A 59 14.49 11.19 27.51
CA GLY A 59 15.87 10.72 27.29
C GLY A 59 15.90 9.27 26.79
N LYS A 60 14.88 8.86 26.00
CA LYS A 60 14.75 7.50 25.51
C LYS A 60 14.94 7.43 24.00
N ASP A 61 15.30 6.24 23.53
CA ASP A 61 15.35 5.99 22.09
C ASP A 61 13.93 6.13 21.50
N PRO A 62 13.75 6.86 20.38
CA PRO A 62 12.42 7.02 19.77
C PRO A 62 11.76 5.68 19.39
N LEU A 63 12.53 4.69 18.94
CA LEU A 63 11.97 3.37 18.62
C LEU A 63 11.38 2.70 19.88
N ALA A 64 12.04 2.85 21.02
CA ALA A 64 11.52 2.28 22.28
C ALA A 64 10.15 2.91 22.64
N VAL A 65 10.00 4.21 22.42
CA VAL A 65 8.72 4.89 22.67
C VAL A 65 7.65 4.40 21.68
N ARG A 66 8.00 4.25 20.40
CA ARG A 66 7.08 3.70 19.39
C ARG A 66 6.62 2.29 19.75
N LYS A 67 7.55 1.40 20.10
CA LYS A 67 7.25 0.00 20.46
C LYS A 67 6.30 -0.08 21.68
N ALA A 68 6.48 0.79 22.68
CA ALA A 68 5.60 0.84 23.85
C ALA A 68 4.16 1.22 23.48
N ASN A 69 3.96 1.88 22.34
CA ASN A 69 2.65 2.36 21.88
C ASN A 69 2.02 1.49 20.79
N TYR A 70 2.64 0.37 20.41
CA TYR A 70 2.06 -0.55 19.42
C TYR A 70 0.78 -1.19 19.97
N TYR A 71 -0.14 -1.49 19.07
CA TYR A 71 -1.28 -2.35 19.39
C TYR A 71 -0.74 -3.73 19.76
N GLY A 72 -1.31 -4.31 20.82
CA GLY A 72 -0.98 -5.68 21.20
C GLY A 72 -1.67 -6.71 20.31
N LYS A 73 -1.36 -7.97 20.53
CA LYS A 73 -1.99 -9.07 19.77
C LYS A 73 -3.36 -9.45 20.32
N THR A 74 -3.52 -9.48 21.63
CA THR A 74 -4.76 -9.91 22.31
C THR A 74 -5.39 -8.82 23.17
N GLU A 75 -4.61 -7.88 23.66
CA GLU A 75 -5.09 -6.77 24.49
C GLU A 75 -4.50 -5.46 23.99
N ARG A 76 -5.11 -4.33 24.32
CA ARG A 76 -4.74 -3.01 23.76
C ARG A 76 -4.74 -3.01 22.21
N ASN A 77 -5.62 -3.82 21.61
CA ASN A 77 -5.67 -4.04 20.16
C ASN A 77 -6.93 -3.49 19.50
N VAL A 78 -7.64 -2.58 20.19
CA VAL A 78 -8.86 -1.96 19.65
C VAL A 78 -8.57 -0.50 19.31
N THR A 79 -8.94 -0.10 18.11
CA THR A 79 -8.76 1.28 17.62
C THR A 79 -9.75 2.24 18.32
N HIS A 80 -9.51 3.54 18.15
CA HIS A 80 -10.41 4.56 18.70
C HIS A 80 -11.80 4.55 18.02
N TYR A 81 -11.91 3.92 16.84
CA TYR A 81 -13.20 3.72 16.15
C TYR A 81 -13.76 2.30 16.39
N TYR A 82 -13.23 1.61 17.38
CA TYR A 82 -13.70 0.32 17.91
C TYR A 82 -13.53 -0.88 16.99
N GLN A 83 -12.64 -0.79 16.00
CA GLN A 83 -12.24 -1.97 15.22
C GLN A 83 -11.07 -2.67 15.90
N THR A 84 -11.16 -3.99 16.06
CA THR A 84 -10.01 -4.78 16.53
C THR A 84 -8.93 -4.83 15.46
N VAL A 85 -7.68 -4.65 15.86
CA VAL A 85 -6.52 -4.82 14.97
C VAL A 85 -6.14 -6.29 15.01
N GLU A 86 -6.68 -7.03 14.05
CA GLU A 86 -6.43 -8.47 13.92
C GLU A 86 -5.14 -8.70 13.12
N HIS A 87 -4.47 -9.81 13.39
CA HIS A 87 -3.28 -10.25 12.65
C HIS A 87 -2.20 -9.16 12.58
N ASN A 88 -1.94 -8.54 13.73
CA ASN A 88 -0.96 -7.45 13.84
C ASN A 88 0.47 -7.98 13.69
N LEU A 89 1.18 -7.49 12.67
CA LEU A 89 2.56 -7.90 12.36
C LEU A 89 3.61 -6.89 12.84
N LEU A 90 3.20 -5.72 13.37
CA LEU A 90 4.15 -4.61 13.62
C LEU A 90 5.30 -4.99 14.54
N GLU A 91 5.01 -5.71 15.62
CA GLU A 91 6.04 -6.08 16.59
C GLU A 91 7.12 -6.95 15.95
N GLU A 92 6.70 -8.03 15.25
CA GLU A 92 7.64 -8.94 14.61
C GLU A 92 8.38 -8.28 13.45
N MET A 93 7.68 -7.53 12.60
CA MET A 93 8.31 -6.81 11.48
C MET A 93 9.33 -5.78 11.96
N THR A 94 9.00 -5.06 13.04
CA THR A 94 9.92 -4.08 13.60
C THR A 94 11.18 -4.78 14.18
N ALA A 95 11.00 -5.89 14.86
CA ALA A 95 12.13 -6.65 15.42
C ALA A 95 13.05 -7.18 14.29
N ASP A 96 12.44 -7.73 13.23
CA ASP A 96 13.20 -8.22 12.06
C ASP A 96 13.96 -7.07 11.38
N LEU A 97 13.32 -5.92 11.21
CA LEU A 97 13.95 -4.77 10.56
C LEU A 97 15.04 -4.16 11.47
N GLU A 98 14.79 -4.07 12.77
CA GLU A 98 15.76 -3.59 13.75
C GLU A 98 17.06 -4.41 13.67
N GLN A 99 16.93 -5.74 13.59
CA GLN A 99 18.07 -6.64 13.46
C GLN A 99 18.73 -6.51 12.08
N SER A 100 17.96 -6.63 10.99
CA SER A 100 18.51 -6.66 9.63
C SER A 100 19.11 -5.34 9.19
N SER A 101 18.59 -4.22 9.72
CA SER A 101 19.15 -2.90 9.46
C SER A 101 20.33 -2.56 10.37
N GLN A 102 20.63 -3.38 11.37
CA GLN A 102 21.68 -3.14 12.35
C GLN A 102 21.42 -1.83 13.13
N TYR A 103 20.17 -1.64 13.56
CA TYR A 103 19.73 -0.37 14.15
C TYR A 103 20.59 0.04 15.34
N ALA A 104 20.83 -0.85 16.29
CA ALA A 104 21.53 -0.55 17.53
C ALA A 104 23.00 -0.17 17.26
N GLU A 105 23.68 -0.93 16.40
CA GLU A 105 25.07 -0.67 16.03
C GLU A 105 25.22 0.66 15.29
N ARG A 106 24.31 0.93 14.35
CA ARG A 106 24.30 2.20 13.60
C ARG A 106 24.01 3.36 14.52
N ARG A 107 23.10 3.22 15.47
CA ARG A 107 22.78 4.26 16.46
C ARG A 107 24.03 4.64 17.26
N GLU A 108 24.82 3.68 17.70
CA GLU A 108 26.05 3.94 18.44
C GLU A 108 27.14 4.56 17.55
N ALA A 109 27.30 4.05 16.33
CA ALA A 109 28.25 4.63 15.37
C ALA A 109 27.92 6.10 15.06
N ILE A 110 26.63 6.43 14.96
CA ILE A 110 26.14 7.79 14.71
C ILE A 110 26.45 8.69 15.91
N ARG A 111 26.24 8.22 17.14
CA ARG A 111 26.61 8.98 18.34
C ARG A 111 28.09 9.36 18.33
N THR A 112 28.95 8.37 18.04
CA THR A 112 30.40 8.56 17.96
C THR A 112 30.76 9.55 16.86
N PHE A 113 30.16 9.39 15.66
CA PHE A 113 30.39 10.31 14.53
C PHE A 113 30.00 11.75 14.91
N ASN A 114 28.78 11.92 15.46
CA ASN A 114 28.24 13.24 15.78
C ASN A 114 29.05 13.95 16.87
N ALA A 115 29.62 13.21 17.82
CA ALA A 115 30.48 13.79 18.87
C ALA A 115 31.77 14.34 18.29
N GLY A 116 32.31 13.72 17.23
CA GLY A 116 33.56 14.15 16.59
C GLY A 116 33.38 15.10 15.41
N SER A 117 32.17 15.36 14.95
CA SER A 117 31.90 16.15 13.75
C SER A 117 31.21 17.48 14.14
N PRO A 118 31.82 18.61 13.94
CA PRO A 118 31.18 19.91 14.30
C PRO A 118 30.11 20.35 13.29
N ILE A 119 30.19 19.94 12.03
CA ILE A 119 29.34 20.46 10.94
C ILE A 119 28.38 19.38 10.42
N LEU A 120 28.93 18.24 10.03
CA LEU A 120 28.11 17.18 9.47
C LEU A 120 27.51 16.36 10.62
N LYS A 121 26.18 16.18 10.60
CA LYS A 121 25.47 15.38 11.59
C LYS A 121 24.72 14.24 10.93
N LYS A 122 24.79 13.07 11.51
CA LYS A 122 24.01 11.93 11.05
C LYS A 122 22.78 11.72 11.94
N GLY A 123 21.73 11.16 11.36
CA GLY A 123 20.53 10.77 12.09
C GLY A 123 19.99 9.44 11.62
N LEU A 124 19.25 8.77 12.51
CA LEU A 124 18.69 7.45 12.24
C LEU A 124 17.27 7.40 12.82
N ALA A 125 16.32 6.92 12.03
CA ALA A 125 14.96 6.68 12.53
C ALA A 125 14.39 5.39 11.97
N LEU A 126 13.64 4.67 12.80
CA LEU A 126 12.84 3.54 12.37
C LEU A 126 11.38 3.86 12.73
N THR A 127 10.52 3.94 11.70
CA THR A 127 9.09 4.21 11.89
C THR A 127 8.23 3.09 11.32
N PRO A 128 7.13 2.74 12.02
CA PRO A 128 6.20 1.72 11.55
C PRO A 128 5.06 2.33 10.73
N VAL A 129 4.40 1.48 9.93
CA VAL A 129 3.17 1.84 9.22
C VAL A 129 2.11 0.77 9.51
N LYS A 130 0.90 1.23 9.89
CA LYS A 130 -0.32 0.42 9.93
C LYS A 130 -1.38 1.19 9.15
N PHE A 131 -1.83 0.64 8.04
CA PHE A 131 -2.79 1.34 7.17
C PHE A 131 -4.02 0.46 6.91
N GLY A 132 -5.20 1.02 7.14
CA GLY A 132 -6.47 0.33 6.91
C GLY A 132 -6.91 0.44 5.46
N ILE A 133 -7.30 -0.69 4.87
CA ILE A 133 -7.68 -0.78 3.46
C ILE A 133 -9.19 -0.88 3.35
N SER A 134 -9.81 0.11 2.76
CA SER A 134 -11.19 0.32 2.29
C SER A 134 -11.55 1.80 2.43
N PHE A 135 -12.54 2.26 1.68
CA PHE A 135 -13.17 3.55 1.94
C PHE A 135 -14.03 3.48 3.20
N THR A 136 -13.95 4.51 4.05
CA THR A 136 -14.88 4.65 5.18
C THR A 136 -16.31 4.98 4.72
N ALA A 137 -16.45 5.52 3.49
CA ALA A 137 -17.74 5.62 2.80
C ALA A 137 -18.03 4.25 2.19
N SER A 138 -18.66 3.36 2.96
CA SER A 138 -18.71 1.92 2.64
C SER A 138 -19.33 1.62 1.27
N PHE A 139 -20.26 2.47 0.78
CA PHE A 139 -20.87 2.28 -0.54
C PHE A 139 -19.88 2.38 -1.70
N LEU A 140 -18.70 2.99 -1.48
CA LEU A 140 -17.67 3.08 -2.51
C LEU A 140 -16.86 1.77 -2.66
N ASN A 141 -17.02 0.81 -1.75
CA ASN A 141 -16.21 -0.43 -1.80
C ASN A 141 -16.89 -1.49 -2.66
N GLN A 142 -17.03 -1.20 -3.95
CA GLN A 142 -17.64 -2.10 -4.93
C GLN A 142 -17.02 -1.88 -6.31
N ALA A 143 -17.10 -2.89 -7.16
CA ALA A 143 -16.64 -2.82 -8.55
C ALA A 143 -17.38 -3.83 -9.42
N GLY A 144 -17.44 -3.52 -10.73
CA GLY A 144 -17.90 -4.43 -11.75
C GLY A 144 -16.79 -4.77 -12.73
N ALA A 145 -16.95 -5.88 -13.45
CA ALA A 145 -16.07 -6.28 -14.55
C ALA A 145 -16.89 -6.96 -15.63
N LEU A 146 -16.34 -7.01 -16.85
CA LEU A 146 -16.96 -7.66 -17.99
C LEU A 146 -15.88 -8.45 -18.73
N ILE A 147 -16.15 -9.73 -19.02
CA ILE A 147 -15.22 -10.59 -19.75
C ILE A 147 -15.95 -11.18 -20.96
N HIS A 148 -15.26 -11.19 -22.12
CA HIS A 148 -15.66 -11.91 -23.32
C HIS A 148 -14.53 -12.86 -23.71
N ILE A 149 -14.86 -14.11 -24.02
CA ILE A 149 -13.93 -15.08 -24.61
C ILE A 149 -14.32 -15.24 -26.07
N TYR A 150 -13.34 -15.07 -26.97
CA TYR A 150 -13.54 -15.22 -28.41
C TYR A 150 -13.17 -16.65 -28.86
N THR A 151 -13.61 -17.00 -30.06
CA THR A 151 -13.45 -18.38 -30.60
C THR A 151 -11.98 -18.76 -30.84
N ASP A 152 -11.09 -17.79 -30.92
CA ASP A 152 -9.65 -18.01 -31.02
C ASP A 152 -8.96 -18.16 -29.64
N GLY A 153 -9.75 -18.14 -28.57
CA GLY A 153 -9.23 -18.24 -27.20
C GLY A 153 -8.70 -16.94 -26.65
N SER A 154 -8.80 -15.82 -27.36
CA SER A 154 -8.45 -14.51 -26.80
C SER A 154 -9.54 -14.05 -25.82
N ILE A 155 -9.14 -13.27 -24.83
CA ILE A 155 -10.03 -12.83 -23.75
C ILE A 155 -10.01 -11.30 -23.67
N HIS A 156 -11.16 -10.70 -23.80
CA HIS A 156 -11.34 -9.27 -23.66
C HIS A 156 -11.86 -8.97 -22.26
N LEU A 157 -11.13 -8.13 -21.53
CA LEU A 157 -11.43 -7.78 -20.15
C LEU A 157 -11.68 -6.29 -20.01
N ASN A 158 -12.79 -5.94 -19.37
CA ASN A 158 -13.11 -4.57 -18.98
C ASN A 158 -13.32 -4.52 -17.47
N HIS A 159 -12.73 -3.52 -16.83
CA HIS A 159 -13.00 -3.21 -15.42
C HIS A 159 -12.96 -1.70 -15.23
N GLY A 160 -13.48 -1.23 -14.09
CA GLY A 160 -13.62 0.20 -13.84
C GLY A 160 -12.39 0.86 -13.20
N GLY A 161 -11.35 0.10 -12.91
CA GLY A 161 -10.15 0.65 -12.28
C GLY A 161 -9.31 1.48 -13.26
N THR A 162 -8.79 2.60 -12.77
CA THR A 162 -7.94 3.49 -13.57
C THR A 162 -6.48 3.10 -13.40
N GLU A 163 -5.78 2.89 -14.53
CA GLU A 163 -4.33 2.68 -14.53
C GLU A 163 -3.64 4.06 -14.45
N MET A 164 -2.79 4.22 -13.44
CA MET A 164 -2.04 5.45 -13.17
C MET A 164 -0.54 5.19 -13.07
N GLY A 165 -0.10 4.01 -13.52
CA GLY A 165 1.29 3.57 -13.40
C GLY A 165 1.52 2.59 -12.27
N GLN A 166 0.47 2.21 -11.53
CA GLN A 166 0.58 1.32 -10.39
C GLN A 166 0.50 -0.17 -10.75
N GLY A 167 0.35 -0.50 -12.04
CA GLY A 167 0.30 -1.88 -12.52
C GLY A 167 -1.04 -2.57 -12.30
N LEU A 168 -2.12 -1.81 -12.13
CA LEU A 168 -3.45 -2.36 -11.86
C LEU A 168 -3.92 -3.27 -13.02
N ASN A 169 -3.77 -2.80 -14.26
CA ASN A 169 -4.21 -3.57 -15.42
C ASN A 169 -3.47 -4.91 -15.49
N THR A 170 -2.17 -4.91 -15.28
CA THR A 170 -1.37 -6.15 -15.28
C THR A 170 -1.87 -7.10 -14.19
N LYS A 171 -2.08 -6.61 -12.97
CA LYS A 171 -2.54 -7.47 -11.87
C LYS A 171 -3.93 -8.05 -12.13
N VAL A 172 -4.86 -7.24 -12.66
CA VAL A 172 -6.22 -7.76 -12.95
C VAL A 172 -6.18 -8.76 -14.11
N ALA A 173 -5.34 -8.53 -15.14
CA ALA A 173 -5.13 -9.51 -16.21
C ALA A 173 -4.56 -10.82 -15.65
N GLN A 174 -3.56 -10.75 -14.75
CA GLN A 174 -2.99 -11.94 -14.10
C GLN A 174 -4.05 -12.74 -13.34
N VAL A 175 -5.01 -12.06 -12.69
CA VAL A 175 -6.10 -12.74 -11.99
C VAL A 175 -6.95 -13.57 -12.97
N VAL A 176 -7.30 -13.00 -14.11
CA VAL A 176 -8.09 -13.70 -15.13
C VAL A 176 -7.28 -14.84 -15.76
N ALA A 177 -6.00 -14.58 -16.06
CA ALA A 177 -5.08 -15.58 -16.60
C ALA A 177 -4.98 -16.80 -15.67
N GLU A 178 -4.86 -16.55 -14.37
CA GLU A 178 -4.79 -17.62 -13.36
C GLU A 178 -6.07 -18.44 -13.29
N VAL A 179 -7.24 -17.80 -13.40
CA VAL A 179 -8.52 -18.54 -13.37
C VAL A 179 -8.60 -19.51 -14.56
N PHE A 180 -8.23 -19.05 -15.77
CA PHE A 180 -8.31 -19.89 -16.98
C PHE A 180 -7.04 -20.68 -17.25
N GLN A 181 -5.97 -20.44 -16.47
CA GLN A 181 -4.64 -21.06 -16.67
C GLN A 181 -4.12 -20.85 -18.10
N VAL A 182 -4.26 -19.60 -18.58
CA VAL A 182 -3.77 -19.19 -19.91
C VAL A 182 -2.65 -18.15 -19.75
N ASP A 183 -1.89 -17.93 -20.82
CA ASP A 183 -0.88 -16.88 -20.84
C ASP A 183 -1.55 -15.50 -20.74
N ILE A 184 -0.94 -14.58 -20.02
CA ILE A 184 -1.45 -13.22 -19.85
C ILE A 184 -1.57 -12.49 -21.21
N ASP A 185 -0.75 -12.84 -22.18
CA ASP A 185 -0.81 -12.25 -23.53
C ASP A 185 -2.13 -12.56 -24.27
N ARG A 186 -2.89 -13.55 -23.79
CA ARG A 186 -4.23 -13.84 -24.30
C ARG A 186 -5.28 -12.81 -23.84
N ILE A 187 -4.93 -11.97 -22.85
CA ILE A 187 -5.91 -11.07 -22.19
C ILE A 187 -5.66 -9.65 -22.65
N GLN A 188 -6.66 -9.05 -23.28
CA GLN A 188 -6.62 -7.66 -23.71
C GLN A 188 -7.56 -6.81 -22.87
N ILE A 189 -6.99 -5.80 -22.19
CA ILE A 189 -7.76 -4.82 -21.43
C ILE A 189 -7.92 -3.55 -22.27
N THR A 190 -9.16 -3.07 -22.37
CA THR A 190 -9.42 -1.80 -23.03
C THR A 190 -9.51 -0.66 -22.01
N ALA A 191 -9.26 0.55 -22.49
CA ALA A 191 -9.31 1.75 -21.66
C ALA A 191 -10.64 1.87 -20.92
N THR A 192 -10.57 2.31 -19.67
CA THR A 192 -11.75 2.56 -18.84
C THR A 192 -12.51 3.79 -19.34
N ASN A 193 -13.81 3.63 -19.55
CA ASN A 193 -14.71 4.72 -19.92
C ASN A 193 -16.12 4.42 -19.41
N THR A 194 -17.01 5.41 -19.51
CA THR A 194 -18.32 5.37 -18.85
C THR A 194 -19.34 4.50 -19.56
N ASP A 195 -19.04 3.97 -20.73
CA ASP A 195 -19.97 3.15 -21.50
C ASP A 195 -19.83 1.63 -21.26
N LYS A 196 -18.96 1.21 -20.35
CA LYS A 196 -18.62 -0.21 -20.25
C LYS A 196 -19.10 -0.88 -18.94
N VAL A 197 -18.58 -0.45 -17.81
CA VAL A 197 -18.76 -1.21 -16.56
C VAL A 197 -19.49 -0.35 -15.53
N PRO A 198 -20.65 -0.79 -15.04
CA PRO A 198 -21.35 -0.09 -13.96
C PRO A 198 -20.71 -0.38 -12.60
N ASN A 199 -21.15 0.32 -11.57
CA ASN A 199 -20.71 0.16 -10.18
C ASN A 199 -19.22 0.42 -10.00
N THR A 200 -18.64 1.30 -10.82
CA THR A 200 -17.23 1.68 -10.71
C THR A 200 -17.08 2.73 -9.62
N SER A 201 -16.19 2.46 -8.67
CA SER A 201 -15.78 3.40 -7.62
C SER A 201 -14.50 4.12 -8.05
N PRO A 202 -14.21 5.31 -7.47
CA PRO A 202 -12.92 5.95 -7.71
C PRO A 202 -11.76 4.99 -7.38
N THR A 203 -10.72 5.02 -8.21
CA THR A 203 -9.52 4.19 -7.97
C THR A 203 -8.67 4.86 -6.89
N ALA A 204 -8.98 4.57 -5.64
CA ALA A 204 -8.42 5.20 -4.45
C ALA A 204 -8.54 4.25 -3.25
N ALA A 205 -8.12 4.70 -2.06
CA ALA A 205 -8.12 3.91 -0.82
C ALA A 205 -7.31 2.61 -0.95
N SER A 206 -6.39 2.57 -1.91
CA SER A 206 -5.51 1.43 -2.23
C SER A 206 -6.26 0.13 -2.57
N SER A 207 -7.57 0.20 -2.83
CA SER A 207 -8.42 -0.99 -3.01
C SER A 207 -8.62 -1.37 -4.49
N GLY A 208 -7.89 -0.74 -5.42
CA GLY A 208 -8.10 -0.97 -6.86
C GLY A 208 -8.01 -2.44 -7.26
N THR A 209 -6.93 -3.12 -6.86
CA THR A 209 -6.75 -4.54 -7.18
C THR A 209 -7.77 -5.42 -6.45
N ASP A 210 -8.04 -5.13 -5.17
CA ASP A 210 -9.02 -5.89 -4.38
C ASP A 210 -10.40 -5.86 -5.05
N LEU A 211 -10.87 -4.66 -5.41
CA LEU A 211 -12.22 -4.49 -5.97
C LEU A 211 -12.31 -5.01 -7.40
N ASN A 212 -11.43 -4.51 -8.28
CA ASN A 212 -11.49 -4.84 -9.70
C ASN A 212 -11.02 -6.28 -9.97
N GLY A 213 -10.00 -6.73 -9.24
CA GLY A 213 -9.52 -8.11 -9.34
C GLY A 213 -10.58 -9.12 -8.93
N LYS A 214 -11.26 -8.90 -7.78
CA LYS A 214 -12.36 -9.80 -7.34
C LYS A 214 -13.54 -9.75 -8.31
N ALA A 215 -13.91 -8.59 -8.84
CA ALA A 215 -14.98 -8.50 -9.83
C ALA A 215 -14.63 -9.28 -11.10
N ALA A 216 -13.37 -9.14 -11.58
CA ALA A 216 -12.89 -9.87 -12.75
C ALA A 216 -12.80 -11.39 -12.45
N GLN A 217 -12.33 -11.76 -11.25
CA GLN A 217 -12.30 -13.16 -10.81
C GLN A 217 -13.70 -13.76 -10.86
N ASN A 218 -14.71 -13.08 -10.32
CA ASN A 218 -16.10 -13.58 -10.30
C ASN A 218 -16.66 -13.77 -11.72
N ALA A 219 -16.34 -12.85 -12.66
CA ALA A 219 -16.73 -12.99 -14.07
C ALA A 219 -16.05 -14.22 -14.69
N ALA A 220 -14.75 -14.35 -14.47
CA ALA A 220 -13.93 -15.44 -15.04
C ALA A 220 -14.40 -16.81 -14.49
N GLU A 221 -14.66 -16.90 -13.19
CA GLU A 221 -15.13 -18.14 -12.56
C GLU A 221 -16.51 -18.54 -13.11
N THR A 222 -17.39 -17.58 -13.37
CA THR A 222 -18.68 -17.85 -13.99
C THR A 222 -18.51 -18.46 -15.39
N LEU A 223 -17.60 -17.89 -16.19
CA LEU A 223 -17.32 -18.42 -17.52
C LEU A 223 -16.63 -19.78 -17.46
N LYS A 224 -15.67 -19.94 -16.54
CA LYS A 224 -14.98 -21.22 -16.33
C LYS A 224 -15.97 -22.33 -15.99
N ARG A 225 -16.91 -22.05 -15.09
CA ARG A 225 -17.96 -23.02 -14.73
C ARG A 225 -18.76 -23.44 -15.96
N ARG A 226 -19.19 -22.49 -16.81
CA ARG A 226 -19.93 -22.80 -18.04
C ARG A 226 -19.10 -23.68 -18.99
N LEU A 227 -17.82 -23.40 -19.12
CA LEU A 227 -16.92 -24.20 -19.96
C LEU A 227 -16.73 -25.61 -19.39
N VAL A 228 -16.60 -25.74 -18.07
CA VAL A 228 -16.53 -27.04 -17.38
C VAL A 228 -17.81 -27.85 -17.61
N GLU A 229 -18.99 -27.25 -17.37
CA GLU A 229 -20.29 -27.90 -17.57
C GLU A 229 -20.47 -28.35 -19.03
N PHE A 230 -20.06 -27.50 -20.00
CA PHE A 230 -20.13 -27.84 -21.42
C PHE A 230 -19.20 -29.00 -21.75
N ALA A 231 -17.93 -28.93 -21.34
CA ALA A 231 -16.93 -29.94 -21.61
C ALA A 231 -17.33 -31.30 -21.01
N ALA A 232 -17.77 -31.30 -19.77
CA ALA A 232 -18.21 -32.52 -19.09
C ALA A 232 -19.36 -33.20 -19.85
N ARG A 233 -20.37 -32.43 -20.28
CA ARG A 233 -21.51 -32.88 -21.03
C ARG A 233 -21.14 -33.39 -22.42
N HIS A 234 -20.28 -32.62 -23.14
CA HIS A 234 -19.89 -32.91 -24.51
C HIS A 234 -19.05 -34.17 -24.61
N TYR A 235 -18.17 -34.41 -23.64
CA TYR A 235 -17.26 -35.55 -23.62
C TYR A 235 -17.75 -36.70 -22.70
N GLN A 236 -18.89 -36.49 -22.04
CA GLN A 236 -19.53 -37.52 -21.16
C GLN A 236 -18.60 -37.93 -20.00
N VAL A 237 -17.96 -36.93 -19.34
CA VAL A 237 -17.11 -37.16 -18.17
C VAL A 237 -17.66 -36.35 -16.98
N ALA A 238 -17.16 -36.61 -15.78
CA ALA A 238 -17.52 -35.81 -14.60
C ALA A 238 -16.88 -34.42 -14.67
N GLU A 239 -17.54 -33.42 -14.12
CA GLU A 239 -16.98 -32.05 -14.06
C GLU A 239 -15.62 -32.02 -13.34
N THR A 240 -15.40 -32.89 -12.37
CA THR A 240 -14.13 -33.03 -11.64
C THR A 240 -13.00 -33.56 -12.50
N GLU A 241 -13.29 -34.07 -13.71
CA GLU A 241 -12.28 -34.51 -14.66
C GLU A 241 -11.91 -33.44 -15.68
N VAL A 242 -12.47 -32.23 -15.54
CA VAL A 242 -12.17 -31.09 -16.42
C VAL A 242 -11.19 -30.14 -15.67
N GLU A 243 -9.96 -30.07 -16.12
CA GLU A 243 -8.89 -29.30 -15.48
C GLU A 243 -8.21 -28.36 -16.47
N PHE A 244 -8.18 -27.07 -16.14
CA PHE A 244 -7.47 -26.04 -16.91
C PHE A 244 -6.01 -26.00 -16.47
N ARG A 245 -5.10 -26.08 -17.43
CA ARG A 245 -3.66 -26.16 -17.12
C ARG A 245 -2.80 -25.69 -18.31
N ASN A 246 -1.99 -24.65 -18.08
CA ASN A 246 -0.96 -24.20 -19.03
C ASN A 246 -1.50 -23.97 -20.45
N GLY A 247 -2.59 -23.23 -20.60
CA GLY A 247 -3.16 -22.89 -21.90
C GLY A 247 -3.99 -24.01 -22.54
N HIS A 248 -4.17 -25.11 -21.83
CA HIS A 248 -4.92 -26.28 -22.28
C HIS A 248 -6.00 -26.67 -21.28
N VAL A 249 -6.88 -27.54 -21.70
CA VAL A 249 -7.91 -28.14 -20.83
C VAL A 249 -7.82 -29.66 -20.95
N ARG A 250 -7.60 -30.31 -19.82
CA ARG A 250 -7.69 -31.77 -19.72
C ARG A 250 -9.14 -32.15 -19.43
N ILE A 251 -9.69 -33.09 -20.19
CA ILE A 251 -11.08 -33.54 -20.07
C ILE A 251 -11.04 -35.10 -20.10
N GLY A 252 -11.03 -35.69 -18.92
CA GLY A 252 -10.73 -37.14 -18.81
C GLY A 252 -9.33 -37.41 -19.37
N ASP A 253 -9.26 -38.25 -20.41
CA ASP A 253 -8.01 -38.58 -21.10
C ASP A 253 -7.70 -37.67 -22.29
N ILE A 254 -8.57 -36.72 -22.61
CA ILE A 254 -8.40 -35.78 -23.72
C ILE A 254 -7.68 -34.55 -23.23
N PHE A 255 -6.79 -33.98 -24.07
CA PHE A 255 -6.03 -32.76 -23.76
C PHE A 255 -6.08 -31.86 -24.98
N LEU A 256 -6.74 -30.70 -24.86
CA LEU A 256 -6.91 -29.79 -25.98
C LEU A 256 -6.60 -28.34 -25.59
N PRO A 257 -6.22 -27.53 -26.59
CA PRO A 257 -5.96 -26.11 -26.34
C PRO A 257 -7.21 -25.38 -25.83
N PHE A 258 -7.00 -24.37 -24.97
CA PHE A 258 -8.10 -23.51 -24.46
C PHE A 258 -8.92 -22.92 -25.61
N ALA A 259 -8.27 -22.50 -26.70
CA ALA A 259 -8.92 -21.93 -27.89
C ALA A 259 -9.90 -22.93 -28.52
N GLU A 260 -9.51 -24.19 -28.59
CA GLU A 260 -10.34 -25.25 -29.18
C GLU A 260 -11.59 -25.47 -28.33
N LEU A 261 -11.43 -25.51 -26.99
CA LEU A 261 -12.61 -25.60 -26.09
C LEU A 261 -13.52 -24.37 -26.26
N ALA A 262 -12.95 -23.16 -26.38
CA ALA A 262 -13.74 -21.95 -26.59
C ALA A 262 -14.55 -22.02 -27.89
N GLN A 263 -13.92 -22.50 -28.99
CA GLN A 263 -14.59 -22.67 -30.27
C GLN A 263 -15.73 -23.72 -30.19
N LEU A 264 -15.45 -24.86 -29.56
CA LEU A 264 -16.46 -25.92 -29.36
C LEU A 264 -17.63 -25.41 -28.52
N ALA A 265 -17.33 -24.68 -27.47
CA ALA A 265 -18.37 -24.11 -26.60
C ALA A 265 -19.24 -23.09 -27.34
N TRP A 266 -18.62 -22.25 -28.20
CA TRP A 266 -19.35 -21.33 -29.05
C TRP A 266 -20.29 -22.07 -30.01
N MET A 267 -19.79 -23.13 -30.69
CA MET A 267 -20.62 -23.97 -31.58
C MET A 267 -21.74 -24.66 -30.77
N GLY A 268 -21.48 -24.99 -29.51
CA GLY A 268 -22.47 -25.56 -28.60
C GLY A 268 -23.41 -24.51 -27.99
N GLN A 269 -23.39 -23.25 -28.47
CA GLN A 269 -24.26 -22.16 -28.05
C GLN A 269 -24.11 -21.82 -26.55
N VAL A 270 -22.89 -21.97 -26.01
CA VAL A 270 -22.55 -21.54 -24.64
C VAL A 270 -22.26 -20.04 -24.64
N SER A 271 -22.83 -19.32 -23.69
CA SER A 271 -22.54 -17.88 -23.56
C SER A 271 -21.09 -17.67 -23.04
N LEU A 272 -20.26 -17.08 -23.88
CA LEU A 272 -18.84 -16.79 -23.61
C LEU A 272 -18.64 -15.35 -23.13
N SER A 273 -19.67 -14.72 -22.56
CA SER A 273 -19.60 -13.39 -21.99
C SER A 273 -20.22 -13.39 -20.59
N SER A 274 -19.61 -12.71 -19.65
CA SER A 274 -20.14 -12.57 -18.29
C SER A 274 -19.72 -11.28 -17.65
N THR A 275 -20.64 -10.67 -16.89
CA THR A 275 -20.28 -9.62 -15.93
C THR A 275 -19.89 -10.29 -14.60
N GLY A 276 -19.06 -9.59 -13.83
CA GLY A 276 -18.76 -9.92 -12.46
C GLY A 276 -18.96 -8.71 -11.57
N TYR A 277 -19.28 -8.96 -10.32
CA TYR A 277 -19.52 -7.92 -9.33
C TYR A 277 -18.88 -8.32 -8.02
N TYR A 278 -18.32 -7.34 -7.31
CA TYR A 278 -17.77 -7.54 -5.98
C TYR A 278 -18.06 -6.33 -5.10
N LYS A 279 -18.38 -6.59 -3.85
CA LYS A 279 -18.43 -5.58 -2.79
C LYS A 279 -17.65 -6.10 -1.60
N THR A 280 -16.86 -5.24 -0.97
CA THR A 280 -16.03 -5.64 0.16
C THR A 280 -16.92 -6.08 1.33
N PRO A 281 -16.75 -7.30 1.84
CA PRO A 281 -17.60 -7.79 2.94
C PRO A 281 -17.13 -7.26 4.30
N LYS A 282 -17.96 -7.45 5.32
CA LYS A 282 -17.67 -7.21 6.74
C LYS A 282 -17.44 -5.74 7.13
N ILE A 283 -17.44 -4.80 6.20
CA ILE A 283 -17.16 -3.38 6.53
C ILE A 283 -18.44 -2.61 6.81
N PHE A 284 -18.37 -1.74 7.82
CA PHE A 284 -19.44 -0.80 8.17
C PHE A 284 -18.84 0.35 8.97
N TYR A 285 -19.41 1.54 8.87
CA TYR A 285 -18.91 2.69 9.63
C TYR A 285 -20.01 3.72 9.84
N ASP A 286 -20.29 4.00 11.12
CA ASP A 286 -21.22 5.06 11.50
C ASP A 286 -20.42 6.35 11.70
N ARG A 287 -20.57 7.29 10.77
CA ARG A 287 -19.86 8.57 10.81
C ARG A 287 -20.31 9.45 11.97
N SER A 288 -21.58 9.35 12.39
CA SER A 288 -22.11 10.18 13.46
C SER A 288 -21.49 9.83 14.82
N GLN A 289 -21.19 8.55 15.02
CA GLN A 289 -20.57 8.04 16.24
C GLN A 289 -19.06 7.79 16.09
N ALA A 290 -18.52 7.96 14.87
CA ALA A 290 -17.14 7.62 14.53
C ALA A 290 -16.79 6.19 14.95
N ARG A 291 -17.68 5.23 14.64
CA ARG A 291 -17.59 3.86 15.17
C ARG A 291 -17.93 2.82 14.12
N GLY A 292 -17.17 1.70 14.12
CA GLY A 292 -17.45 0.59 13.21
C GLY A 292 -16.22 -0.23 12.86
N ARG A 293 -16.37 -1.00 11.79
CA ARG A 293 -15.27 -1.73 11.15
C ARG A 293 -15.10 -1.14 9.74
N PRO A 294 -14.47 0.06 9.61
CA PRO A 294 -14.35 0.70 8.30
C PRO A 294 -13.36 0.02 7.38
N PHE A 295 -12.40 -0.75 7.90
CA PHE A 295 -11.33 -1.34 7.10
C PHE A 295 -11.45 -2.86 7.04
N TYR A 296 -11.33 -3.40 5.83
CA TYR A 296 -11.43 -4.84 5.61
C TYR A 296 -10.26 -5.57 6.29
N TYR A 297 -9.06 -4.98 6.13
CA TYR A 297 -7.83 -5.49 6.76
C TYR A 297 -6.84 -4.34 6.92
N TYR A 298 -5.71 -4.64 7.56
CA TYR A 298 -4.60 -3.68 7.69
C TYR A 298 -3.39 -4.21 6.91
N ALA A 299 -2.73 -3.29 6.18
CA ALA A 299 -1.40 -3.51 5.62
C ALA A 299 -0.38 -2.91 6.60
N PHE A 300 0.77 -3.57 6.74
CA PHE A 300 1.81 -3.18 7.68
C PHE A 300 3.13 -2.96 6.95
N GLY A 301 3.96 -2.06 7.52
CA GLY A 301 5.30 -1.81 7.00
C GLY A 301 6.17 -1.16 8.05
N ALA A 302 7.47 -1.12 7.79
CA ALA A 302 8.42 -0.37 8.60
C ALA A 302 9.60 0.05 7.73
N ALA A 303 10.17 1.24 8.03
CA ALA A 303 11.36 1.75 7.35
C ALA A 303 12.38 2.23 8.36
N CYS A 304 13.65 1.91 8.12
CA CYS A 304 14.80 2.39 8.89
C CYS A 304 15.68 3.22 7.95
N VAL A 305 15.86 4.50 8.27
CA VAL A 305 16.56 5.46 7.38
C VAL A 305 17.70 6.11 8.13
N GLU A 306 18.89 6.11 7.52
CA GLU A 306 20.05 6.89 7.96
C GLU A 306 20.29 8.05 7.00
N VAL A 307 20.51 9.23 7.56
CA VAL A 307 20.81 10.44 6.79
C VAL A 307 22.10 11.11 7.30
N ILE A 308 22.66 11.96 6.47
CA ILE A 308 23.68 12.93 6.86
C ILE A 308 23.19 14.32 6.48
N VAL A 309 23.40 15.29 7.35
CA VAL A 309 22.97 16.68 7.16
C VAL A 309 24.19 17.60 7.32
N ASP A 310 24.35 18.53 6.40
CA ASP A 310 25.31 19.65 6.53
C ASP A 310 24.59 20.77 7.28
N THR A 311 25.02 21.04 8.50
CA THR A 311 24.33 22.01 9.37
C THR A 311 24.62 23.48 8.98
N LEU A 312 25.55 23.72 8.08
CA LEU A 312 25.82 25.08 7.56
C LEU A 312 24.90 25.40 6.38
N THR A 313 24.66 24.45 5.51
CA THR A 313 23.87 24.68 4.29
C THR A 313 22.44 24.18 4.39
N GLY A 314 22.18 23.21 5.27
CA GLY A 314 20.90 22.50 5.35
C GLY A 314 20.76 21.38 4.32
N GLU A 315 21.78 21.13 3.51
CA GLU A 315 21.77 20.00 2.56
C GLU A 315 21.79 18.68 3.33
N TYR A 316 21.05 17.69 2.79
CA TYR A 316 21.02 16.36 3.40
C TYR A 316 21.18 15.30 2.32
N LYS A 317 21.57 14.11 2.76
CA LYS A 317 21.63 12.93 1.89
C LYS A 317 21.14 11.70 2.66
N MET A 318 20.26 10.93 2.06
CA MET A 318 19.88 9.62 2.59
C MET A 318 21.01 8.63 2.27
N LEU A 319 21.64 8.09 3.31
CA LEU A 319 22.79 7.19 3.16
C LEU A 319 22.32 5.74 2.96
N ARG A 320 21.35 5.31 3.79
CA ARG A 320 20.81 3.95 3.68
C ARG A 320 19.37 3.92 4.16
N THR A 321 18.54 3.22 3.40
CA THR A 321 17.14 2.95 3.76
C THR A 321 16.90 1.44 3.69
N ASP A 322 16.38 0.89 4.76
CA ASP A 322 15.94 -0.50 4.85
C ASP A 322 14.42 -0.50 5.05
N ILE A 323 13.70 -1.27 4.22
CA ILE A 323 12.24 -1.35 4.27
C ILE A 323 11.79 -2.81 4.33
N LEU A 324 10.83 -3.08 5.20
CA LEU A 324 10.10 -4.35 5.24
C LEU A 324 8.61 -4.04 5.10
N HIS A 325 7.94 -4.65 4.11
CA HIS A 325 6.54 -4.31 3.79
C HIS A 325 5.69 -5.55 3.58
N ASP A 326 4.46 -5.53 4.11
CA ASP A 326 3.50 -6.63 4.07
C ASP A 326 2.53 -6.43 2.90
N VAL A 327 2.63 -7.31 1.89
CA VAL A 327 1.76 -7.32 0.71
C VAL A 327 0.85 -8.58 0.66
N GLY A 328 0.80 -9.34 1.77
CA GLY A 328 0.12 -10.62 1.77
C GLY A 328 0.78 -11.58 0.78
N ALA A 329 -0.01 -12.41 0.11
CA ALA A 329 0.51 -13.21 -1.00
C ALA A 329 0.64 -12.30 -2.23
N SER A 330 1.87 -11.91 -2.58
CA SER A 330 2.11 -10.98 -3.69
C SER A 330 1.55 -11.53 -5.00
N LEU A 331 0.75 -10.72 -5.70
CA LEU A 331 0.26 -11.06 -7.05
C LEU A 331 1.33 -10.88 -8.11
N ASN A 332 2.24 -9.93 -7.88
CA ASN A 332 3.35 -9.65 -8.80
C ASN A 332 4.46 -8.97 -7.99
N PRO A 333 5.48 -9.74 -7.56
CA PRO A 333 6.53 -9.18 -6.71
C PRO A 333 7.27 -7.99 -7.33
N ALA A 334 7.49 -7.99 -8.65
CA ALA A 334 8.18 -6.87 -9.30
C ALA A 334 7.37 -5.58 -9.20
N ILE A 335 6.05 -5.66 -9.45
CA ILE A 335 5.16 -4.50 -9.31
C ILE A 335 5.09 -4.08 -7.84
N ASP A 336 4.96 -5.02 -6.91
CA ASP A 336 4.82 -4.69 -5.48
C ASP A 336 6.09 -4.01 -4.96
N ILE A 337 7.28 -4.49 -5.32
CA ILE A 337 8.55 -3.84 -4.94
C ILE A 337 8.60 -2.44 -5.54
N GLY A 338 8.28 -2.29 -6.84
CA GLY A 338 8.25 -0.98 -7.49
C GLY A 338 7.27 -0.01 -6.83
N GLN A 339 6.14 -0.51 -6.33
CA GLN A 339 5.18 0.33 -5.59
C GLN A 339 5.74 0.76 -4.24
N VAL A 340 6.48 -0.12 -3.56
CA VAL A 340 7.14 0.24 -2.29
C VAL A 340 8.23 1.29 -2.54
N GLU A 341 9.07 1.09 -3.57
CA GLU A 341 10.10 2.07 -3.95
C GLU A 341 9.50 3.44 -4.26
N GLY A 342 8.55 3.46 -5.18
CA GLY A 342 7.92 4.71 -5.64
C GLY A 342 7.17 5.42 -4.53
N GLY A 343 6.42 4.66 -3.72
CA GLY A 343 5.68 5.22 -2.59
C GLY A 343 6.60 5.81 -1.55
N TYR A 344 7.68 5.11 -1.19
CA TYR A 344 8.68 5.59 -0.22
C TYR A 344 9.32 6.90 -0.70
N ILE A 345 9.79 6.93 -1.96
CA ILE A 345 10.47 8.13 -2.49
C ILE A 345 9.51 9.32 -2.54
N GLN A 346 8.26 9.08 -2.96
CA GLN A 346 7.24 10.12 -2.97
C GLN A 346 6.97 10.66 -1.56
N GLY A 347 6.87 9.77 -0.57
CA GLY A 347 6.66 10.17 0.82
C GLY A 347 7.84 10.95 1.41
N ALA A 348 9.06 10.55 1.07
CA ALA A 348 10.26 11.28 1.47
C ALA A 348 10.29 12.68 0.83
N GLY A 349 10.02 12.77 -0.48
CA GLY A 349 9.96 14.04 -1.20
C GLY A 349 8.94 15.01 -0.60
N TRP A 350 7.74 14.51 -0.29
CA TRP A 350 6.66 15.27 0.34
C TRP A 350 7.14 16.01 1.60
N LEU A 351 8.02 15.39 2.37
CA LEU A 351 8.44 15.92 3.67
C LEU A 351 9.82 16.63 3.60
N THR A 352 10.44 16.71 2.41
CA THR A 352 11.78 17.25 2.28
C THR A 352 11.91 18.28 1.16
N THR A 353 11.83 17.88 -0.11
CA THR A 353 12.11 18.76 -1.26
C THR A 353 10.87 19.47 -1.79
N GLU A 354 9.70 18.90 -1.61
CA GLU A 354 8.45 19.45 -2.14
C GLU A 354 7.93 20.56 -1.23
N GLU A 355 7.75 21.76 -1.79
CA GLU A 355 7.33 22.94 -1.02
C GLU A 355 6.22 23.69 -1.76
N LEU A 356 5.16 24.02 -1.04
CA LEU A 356 4.09 24.87 -1.56
C LEU A 356 4.34 26.32 -1.10
N VAL A 357 4.61 27.20 -2.04
CA VAL A 357 4.89 28.62 -1.77
C VAL A 357 3.80 29.47 -2.42
N TRP A 358 3.16 30.32 -1.62
CA TRP A 358 2.19 31.31 -2.10
C TRP A 358 2.73 32.71 -1.93
N ASN A 359 2.41 33.57 -2.88
CA ASN A 359 2.72 35.00 -2.75
C ASN A 359 1.68 35.70 -1.87
N ASP A 360 1.88 36.99 -1.62
CA ASP A 360 1.01 37.79 -0.75
C ASP A 360 -0.43 37.91 -1.25
N LYS A 361 -0.67 37.59 -2.52
CA LYS A 361 -2.01 37.61 -3.13
C LYS A 361 -2.67 36.23 -3.16
N GLY A 362 -2.05 35.23 -2.54
CA GLY A 362 -2.58 33.87 -2.51
C GLY A 362 -2.37 33.07 -3.78
N LYS A 363 -1.52 33.53 -4.71
CA LYS A 363 -1.19 32.77 -5.91
C LYS A 363 -0.10 31.76 -5.60
N LEU A 364 -0.35 30.48 -5.98
CA LEU A 364 0.65 29.42 -5.82
C LEU A 364 1.82 29.65 -6.81
N MET A 365 3.02 29.78 -6.28
CA MET A 365 4.24 30.03 -7.05
C MET A 365 4.93 28.73 -7.49
N THR A 366 4.72 27.65 -6.75
CA THR A 366 5.29 26.33 -7.05
C THR A 366 4.25 25.46 -7.74
N SER A 367 3.80 25.89 -8.93
CA SER A 367 2.64 25.31 -9.61
C SER A 367 3.01 24.33 -10.74
N GLY A 368 4.29 24.02 -10.92
CA GLY A 368 4.72 23.11 -11.98
C GLY A 368 6.09 22.49 -11.70
N PRO A 369 6.51 21.51 -12.54
CA PRO A 369 7.75 20.74 -12.27
C PRO A 369 9.02 21.58 -12.14
N ALA A 370 9.06 22.75 -12.77
CA ALA A 370 10.22 23.65 -12.69
C ALA A 370 10.39 24.25 -11.29
N SER A 371 9.31 24.37 -10.53
CA SER A 371 9.34 25.06 -9.22
C SER A 371 8.91 24.17 -8.06
N TYR A 372 8.05 23.17 -8.30
CA TYR A 372 7.67 22.15 -7.30
C TYR A 372 8.60 20.96 -7.44
N LYS A 373 9.51 20.80 -6.49
CA LYS A 373 10.66 19.90 -6.63
C LYS A 373 10.37 18.49 -6.13
N ILE A 374 9.76 17.66 -6.98
CA ILE A 374 9.66 16.23 -6.70
C ILE A 374 11.06 15.60 -6.71
N PRO A 375 11.27 14.50 -5.97
CA PRO A 375 12.59 13.88 -5.93
C PRO A 375 13.10 13.46 -7.31
N ALA A 376 14.36 13.72 -7.56
CA ALA A 376 15.10 13.25 -8.72
C ALA A 376 15.88 11.96 -8.35
N VAL A 377 16.49 11.33 -9.34
CA VAL A 377 17.30 10.13 -9.12
C VAL A 377 18.42 10.38 -8.09
N ALA A 378 18.99 11.58 -8.10
CA ALA A 378 20.05 11.94 -7.16
C ALA A 378 19.57 12.05 -5.70
N ASP A 379 18.27 12.17 -5.47
CA ASP A 379 17.69 12.26 -4.13
C ASP A 379 17.42 10.88 -3.51
N MET A 380 17.56 9.81 -4.28
CA MET A 380 17.38 8.45 -3.75
C MET A 380 18.46 8.12 -2.70
N PRO A 381 18.15 7.23 -1.76
CA PRO A 381 19.17 6.72 -0.86
C PRO A 381 20.35 6.10 -1.62
N LEU A 382 21.55 6.26 -1.11
CA LEU A 382 22.74 5.64 -1.72
C LEU A 382 22.65 4.11 -1.66
N ASP A 383 22.00 3.59 -0.61
CA ASP A 383 21.77 2.14 -0.42
C ASP A 383 20.29 1.98 -0.05
N LEU A 384 19.50 1.42 -0.98
CA LEU A 384 18.06 1.18 -0.79
C LEU A 384 17.79 -0.31 -0.78
N ARG A 385 17.31 -0.82 0.34
CA ARG A 385 17.05 -2.24 0.57
C ARG A 385 15.58 -2.46 0.89
N ILE A 386 14.89 -3.19 0.04
CA ILE A 386 13.45 -3.46 0.22
C ILE A 386 13.23 -4.96 0.27
N LYS A 387 12.48 -5.40 1.29
CA LYS A 387 11.99 -6.77 1.39
C LYS A 387 10.48 -6.78 1.58
N LEU A 388 9.83 -7.70 0.91
CA LEU A 388 8.42 -8.02 1.18
C LEU A 388 8.39 -9.11 2.26
N VAL A 389 7.38 -9.04 3.14
CA VAL A 389 7.19 -10.08 4.16
C VAL A 389 6.86 -11.39 3.46
N GLU A 390 7.63 -12.42 3.71
CA GLU A 390 7.48 -13.73 3.06
C GLU A 390 6.57 -14.66 3.86
N ASN A 391 5.96 -15.61 3.14
CA ASN A 391 5.16 -16.69 3.73
C ASN A 391 4.00 -16.21 4.59
N ARG A 392 3.46 -15.04 4.27
CA ARG A 392 2.27 -14.48 4.91
C ARG A 392 1.19 -14.24 3.86
N LYS A 393 0.00 -14.69 4.15
CA LYS A 393 -1.19 -14.46 3.32
C LYS A 393 -2.12 -13.51 4.05
N ASN A 394 -2.90 -12.75 3.29
CA ASN A 394 -4.00 -12.00 3.88
C ASN A 394 -4.98 -12.98 4.51
N PRO A 395 -5.34 -12.85 5.78
CA PRO A 395 -6.35 -13.74 6.37
C PRO A 395 -7.75 -13.52 5.79
N GLU A 396 -7.99 -12.32 5.23
CA GLU A 396 -9.27 -12.04 4.57
C GLU A 396 -9.28 -12.59 3.13
N ASP A 397 -10.48 -12.84 2.61
CA ASP A 397 -10.68 -13.38 1.26
C ASP A 397 -10.54 -12.26 0.21
N THR A 398 -9.32 -11.75 0.06
CA THR A 398 -8.93 -10.86 -1.04
C THR A 398 -8.52 -11.68 -2.26
N VAL A 399 -8.18 -10.99 -3.36
CA VAL A 399 -7.70 -11.68 -4.56
C VAL A 399 -6.43 -12.48 -4.19
N PHE A 400 -6.56 -13.80 -4.23
CA PHE A 400 -5.47 -14.75 -3.91
C PHE A 400 -4.73 -14.41 -2.61
N HIS A 401 -5.45 -13.84 -1.62
CA HIS A 401 -4.90 -13.46 -0.31
C HIS A 401 -3.80 -12.41 -0.36
N SER A 402 -3.82 -11.55 -1.38
CA SER A 402 -2.91 -10.39 -1.48
C SER A 402 -3.36 -9.26 -0.55
N LYS A 403 -2.48 -8.28 -0.36
CA LYS A 403 -2.80 -7.02 0.31
C LYS A 403 -2.45 -5.83 -0.59
N ALA A 404 -3.15 -4.74 -0.37
CA ALA A 404 -2.95 -3.49 -1.11
C ALA A 404 -1.57 -2.89 -0.82
N VAL A 405 -0.93 -2.33 -1.84
CA VAL A 405 0.42 -1.76 -1.77
C VAL A 405 0.47 -0.34 -2.40
N GLY A 406 -0.69 0.32 -2.52
CA GLY A 406 -0.75 1.67 -3.09
C GLY A 406 -0.31 2.75 -2.12
N GLU A 407 -1.11 3.03 -1.09
CA GLU A 407 -0.85 4.13 -0.16
C GLU A 407 0.10 3.78 1.00
N PRO A 408 0.06 2.56 1.58
CA PRO A 408 0.88 2.31 2.77
C PRO A 408 2.37 2.60 2.59
N PRO A 409 3.02 2.30 1.43
CA PRO A 409 4.44 2.61 1.25
C PRO A 409 4.79 4.10 1.31
N PHE A 410 3.86 4.99 0.95
CA PHE A 410 4.09 6.44 1.02
C PHE A 410 4.51 6.88 2.44
N MET A 411 3.86 6.33 3.45
CA MET A 411 4.13 6.71 4.84
C MET A 411 5.45 6.18 5.38
N LEU A 412 6.11 5.26 4.68
CA LEU A 412 7.47 4.84 5.01
C LEU A 412 8.46 6.00 4.86
N GLY A 413 8.14 7.00 4.00
CA GLY A 413 8.96 8.21 3.82
C GLY A 413 9.06 9.08 5.08
N ILE A 414 8.15 8.92 6.04
CA ILE A 414 8.20 9.64 7.32
C ILE A 414 9.50 9.32 8.07
N ALA A 415 10.04 8.11 7.90
CA ALA A 415 11.31 7.73 8.52
C ALA A 415 12.46 8.63 8.07
N ALA A 416 12.47 9.09 6.80
CA ALA A 416 13.51 10.01 6.31
C ALA A 416 13.42 11.35 7.05
N TRP A 417 12.21 11.89 7.20
CA TRP A 417 12.00 13.15 7.92
C TRP A 417 12.39 13.02 9.39
N CYS A 418 12.00 11.93 10.06
CA CYS A 418 12.39 11.67 11.45
C CYS A 418 13.91 11.54 11.59
N ALA A 419 14.59 10.92 10.62
CA ALA A 419 16.06 10.79 10.63
C ALA A 419 16.73 12.16 10.48
N ILE A 420 16.22 13.02 9.59
CA ILE A 420 16.74 14.40 9.45
C ILE A 420 16.59 15.16 10.78
N LYS A 421 15.43 15.03 11.43
CA LYS A 421 15.20 15.65 12.74
C LYS A 421 16.16 15.11 13.80
N ASP A 422 16.42 13.80 13.78
CA ASP A 422 17.36 13.18 14.72
C ASP A 422 18.77 13.75 14.53
N ALA A 423 19.20 13.95 13.27
CA ALA A 423 20.49 14.58 12.98
C ALA A 423 20.53 16.02 13.52
N VAL A 424 19.50 16.82 13.27
CA VAL A 424 19.42 18.21 13.72
C VAL A 424 19.38 18.29 15.25
N ALA A 425 18.62 17.40 15.89
CA ALA A 425 18.50 17.37 17.36
C ALA A 425 19.85 17.05 18.05
N SER A 426 20.79 16.44 17.34
CA SER A 426 22.13 16.15 17.92
C SER A 426 22.99 17.41 18.10
N LEU A 427 22.53 18.60 17.66
CA LEU A 427 23.24 19.87 17.80
C LEU A 427 23.03 20.53 19.17
N GLY A 428 22.03 20.16 19.92
CA GLY A 428 21.72 20.82 21.17
C GLY A 428 20.66 20.13 22.00
N ASP A 429 20.39 20.70 23.15
CA ASP A 429 19.40 20.19 24.08
C ASP A 429 18.01 20.71 23.68
N TYR A 430 17.19 19.88 23.10
CA TYR A 430 15.81 20.17 22.72
C TYR A 430 14.85 19.66 23.76
#